data_62fe6ad7df92d1360bfc5de500bcd0cb
#
_entry.id   62fe6ad7df92d1360bfc5de500bcd0cb
#
_cell.length_a   1.000
_cell.length_b   1.000
_cell.length_c   1.000
_cell.angle_alpha   90.00
_cell.angle_beta   90.00
_cell.angle_gamma   90.00
#
_symmetry.space_group_name_H-M   'P 1'
#
loop_
_entity.id
_entity.type
_entity.pdbx_description
1 polymer ?
#
loop_
_entity_poly.entity_id
_entity_poly.type
_entity_poly.pdbx_seq_one_letter_code
_entity_poly.pdbx_strand_id
1 'polypeptide(L)'
;LYFGLLARTYEKGEISVVYPILRGTGIGLTAILAWIILEEEISPVGLTGIILIFSGILLMGIPFLRRGSEADQYRLALCVGVSIAAYSLVDKGGVSRMTPVLYIWLMFLIAAVVLTPAVMRQHRGEILNTARSNRGSILLIGIGSIGTYLMILIALQMAPVSYIVA
;
A
#
# COMPACT_ATOMS: atom_id res chain seq x y z
N LEU A 1 3.90 9.24 4.77
CA LEU A 1 4.46 8.16 5.60
C LEU A 1 4.73 6.91 4.77
N TYR A 2 3.72 6.35 4.08
CA TYR A 2 3.82 5.14 3.26
C TYR A 2 4.98 5.18 2.24
N PHE A 3 5.03 6.20 1.38
CA PHE A 3 6.08 6.31 0.35
C PHE A 3 7.50 6.42 0.93
N GLY A 4 7.66 7.10 2.06
CA GLY A 4 8.97 7.21 2.72
C GLY A 4 9.42 5.90 3.37
N LEU A 5 8.50 5.14 3.95
CA LEU A 5 8.77 3.80 4.49
C LEU A 5 9.09 2.82 3.36
N LEU A 6 8.31 2.85 2.27
CA LEU A 6 8.49 1.98 1.11
C LEU A 6 9.86 2.19 0.46
N ALA A 7 10.26 3.45 0.23
CA ALA A 7 11.57 3.78 -0.32
C ALA A 7 12.70 3.20 0.54
N ARG A 8 12.68 3.46 1.86
CA ARG A 8 13.68 2.92 2.80
C ARG A 8 13.72 1.40 2.85
N THR A 9 12.56 0.76 2.67
CA THR A 9 12.46 -0.70 2.68
C THR A 9 13.12 -1.28 1.44
N TYR A 10 12.94 -0.65 0.27
CA TYR A 10 13.56 -1.08 -0.98
C TYR A 10 15.04 -0.72 -1.10
N GLU A 11 15.50 0.33 -0.42
CA GLU A 11 16.94 0.65 -0.35
C GLU A 11 17.74 -0.37 0.47
N LYS A 12 17.10 -1.00 1.46
CA LYS A 12 17.78 -1.89 2.42
C LYS A 12 17.57 -3.36 2.16
N GLY A 13 16.57 -3.75 1.37
CA GLY A 13 16.16 -5.15 1.21
C GLY A 13 16.04 -5.62 -0.22
N GLU A 14 16.18 -6.93 -0.42
CA GLU A 14 15.88 -7.56 -1.70
C GLU A 14 14.38 -7.49 -1.97
N ILE A 15 14.00 -6.85 -3.08
CA ILE A 15 12.59 -6.63 -3.48
C ILE A 15 11.81 -7.95 -3.54
N SER A 16 12.45 -9.02 -4.02
CA SER A 16 11.88 -10.37 -4.14
C SER A 16 11.38 -10.94 -2.82
N VAL A 17 11.96 -10.53 -1.70
CA VAL A 17 11.61 -10.99 -0.35
C VAL A 17 10.72 -9.98 0.38
N VAL A 18 11.13 -8.72 0.33
CA VAL A 18 10.44 -7.63 1.04
C VAL A 18 9.03 -7.41 0.50
N TYR A 19 8.84 -7.48 -0.83
CA TYR A 19 7.55 -7.22 -1.46
C TYR A 19 6.44 -8.20 -1.02
N PRO A 20 6.64 -9.54 -1.03
CA PRO A 20 5.64 -10.47 -0.52
C PRO A 20 5.30 -10.23 0.96
N ILE A 21 6.29 -9.91 1.80
CA ILE A 21 6.08 -9.68 3.23
C ILE A 21 5.20 -8.44 3.45
N LEU A 22 5.57 -7.30 2.88
CA LEU A 22 4.78 -6.08 3.05
C LEU A 22 3.38 -6.19 2.47
N ARG A 23 3.24 -6.85 1.32
CA ARG A 23 1.95 -7.02 0.65
C ARG A 23 1.06 -7.98 1.41
N GLY A 24 1.59 -9.16 1.76
CA GLY A 24 0.85 -10.16 2.53
C GLY A 24 0.45 -9.67 3.93
N THR A 25 1.33 -8.93 4.61
CA THR A 25 1.00 -8.29 5.89
C THR A 25 -0.13 -7.27 5.71
N GLY A 26 -0.07 -6.45 4.64
CA GLY A 26 -1.12 -5.49 4.33
C GLY A 26 -2.46 -6.14 4.11
N ILE A 27 -2.53 -7.19 3.28
CA ILE A 27 -3.74 -7.96 2.99
C ILE A 27 -4.31 -8.56 4.27
N GLY A 28 -3.50 -9.31 5.00
CA GLY A 28 -3.96 -10.01 6.20
C GLY A 28 -4.43 -9.06 7.30
N LEU A 29 -3.68 -7.99 7.57
CA LEU A 29 -4.09 -6.98 8.56
C LEU A 29 -5.34 -6.22 8.11
N THR A 30 -5.48 -5.91 6.81
CA THR A 30 -6.71 -5.26 6.31
C THR A 30 -7.92 -6.14 6.59
N ALA A 31 -7.85 -7.44 6.34
CA ALA A 31 -8.95 -8.35 6.59
C ALA A 31 -9.31 -8.43 8.09
N ILE A 32 -8.31 -8.53 8.98
CA ILE A 32 -8.55 -8.54 10.43
C ILE A 32 -9.15 -7.22 10.89
N LEU A 33 -8.61 -6.09 10.46
CA LEU A 33 -9.11 -4.77 10.87
C LEU A 33 -10.49 -4.49 10.27
N ALA A 34 -10.80 -4.95 9.07
CA ALA A 34 -12.12 -4.86 8.48
C ALA A 34 -13.16 -5.64 9.28
N TRP A 35 -12.80 -6.85 9.71
CA TRP A 35 -13.66 -7.64 10.59
C TRP A 35 -13.93 -6.95 11.93
N ILE A 36 -12.91 -6.38 12.58
CA ILE A 36 -13.03 -5.76 13.91
C ILE A 36 -13.68 -4.37 13.85
N ILE A 37 -13.28 -3.52 12.87
CA ILE A 37 -13.65 -2.09 12.84
C ILE A 37 -14.87 -1.84 11.97
N LEU A 38 -14.98 -2.55 10.84
CA LEU A 38 -16.07 -2.39 9.88
C LEU A 38 -17.15 -3.45 10.05
N GLU A 39 -16.98 -4.37 11.01
CA GLU A 39 -17.91 -5.49 11.29
C GLU A 39 -18.21 -6.31 10.01
N GLU A 40 -17.22 -6.40 9.09
CA GLU A 40 -17.39 -7.20 7.88
C GLU A 40 -17.44 -8.69 8.19
N GLU A 41 -18.43 -9.39 7.63
CA GLU A 41 -18.55 -10.84 7.77
C GLU A 41 -17.47 -11.52 6.89
N ILE A 42 -16.55 -12.25 7.55
CA ILE A 42 -15.53 -13.04 6.86
C ILE A 42 -16.06 -14.47 6.74
N SER A 43 -16.18 -14.95 5.50
CA SER A 43 -16.56 -16.34 5.26
C SER A 43 -15.50 -17.33 5.81
N PRO A 44 -15.86 -18.59 6.13
CA PRO A 44 -14.88 -19.59 6.56
C PRO A 44 -13.74 -19.80 5.57
N VAL A 45 -14.01 -19.67 4.26
CA VAL A 45 -13.00 -19.72 3.20
C VAL A 45 -12.08 -18.52 3.27
N GLY A 46 -12.61 -17.31 3.52
CA GLY A 46 -11.82 -16.10 3.72
C GLY A 46 -10.91 -16.21 4.95
N LEU A 47 -11.42 -16.76 6.05
CA LEU A 47 -10.62 -16.98 7.26
C LEU A 47 -9.45 -17.94 7.01
N THR A 48 -9.68 -19.04 6.29
CA THR A 48 -8.59 -19.95 5.91
C THR A 48 -7.55 -19.26 5.04
N GLY A 49 -7.96 -18.41 4.08
CA GLY A 49 -7.06 -17.59 3.27
C GLY A 49 -6.18 -16.66 4.12
N ILE A 50 -6.77 -15.96 5.09
CA ILE A 50 -6.04 -15.09 6.02
C ILE A 50 -5.00 -15.89 6.80
N ILE A 51 -5.37 -17.05 7.35
CA ILE A 51 -4.46 -17.91 8.10
C ILE A 51 -3.29 -18.37 7.21
N LEU A 52 -3.55 -18.75 5.97
CA LEU A 52 -2.52 -19.15 5.02
C LEU A 52 -1.56 -17.99 4.68
N ILE A 53 -2.07 -16.77 4.48
CA ILE A 53 -1.25 -15.59 4.25
C ILE A 53 -0.34 -15.33 5.45
N PHE A 54 -0.89 -15.31 6.67
CA PHE A 54 -0.10 -15.06 7.87
C PHE A 54 0.96 -16.15 8.11
N SER A 55 0.61 -17.42 7.95
CA SER A 55 1.58 -18.51 8.07
C SER A 55 2.69 -18.40 7.03
N GLY A 56 2.36 -18.06 5.78
CA GLY A 56 3.34 -17.81 4.73
C GLY A 56 4.30 -16.68 5.08
N ILE A 57 3.79 -15.55 5.58
CA ILE A 57 4.61 -14.39 6.01
C ILE A 57 5.54 -14.79 7.16
N LEU A 58 5.03 -15.51 8.16
CA LEU A 58 5.83 -16.00 9.28
C LEU A 58 6.95 -16.92 8.81
N LEU A 59 6.64 -17.86 7.94
CA LEU A 59 7.63 -18.79 7.37
C LEU A 59 8.72 -18.03 6.60
N MET A 60 8.35 -17.04 5.79
CA MET A 60 9.32 -16.20 5.08
C MET A 60 10.14 -15.33 6.03
N GLY A 61 9.58 -14.91 7.16
CA GLY A 61 10.27 -14.05 8.15
C GLY A 61 11.26 -14.78 9.04
N ILE A 62 11.14 -16.11 9.24
CA ILE A 62 12.00 -16.90 10.13
C ILE A 62 13.50 -16.74 9.82
N PRO A 63 13.98 -16.84 8.57
CA PRO A 63 15.40 -16.65 8.25
C PRO A 63 15.93 -15.27 8.62
N PHE A 64 15.11 -14.22 8.45
CA PHE A 64 15.48 -12.83 8.75
C PHE A 64 15.56 -12.54 10.24
N LEU A 65 14.67 -13.16 11.02
CA LEU A 65 14.70 -13.05 12.48
C LEU A 65 15.93 -13.73 13.07
N ARG A 66 16.44 -14.79 12.42
CA ARG A 66 17.66 -15.51 12.85
C ARG A 66 18.95 -14.80 12.45
N ARG A 67 18.96 -14.05 11.35
CA ARG A 67 20.11 -13.29 10.85
C ARG A 67 19.97 -11.83 11.31
N GLY A 68 20.36 -11.50 12.50
CA GLY A 68 20.13 -10.19 13.14
C GLY A 68 20.32 -8.92 12.28
N SER A 69 21.19 -8.94 11.25
CA SER A 69 21.40 -7.83 10.32
C SER A 69 20.22 -7.56 9.36
N GLU A 70 19.36 -8.55 9.13
CA GLU A 70 18.22 -8.45 8.20
C GLU A 70 16.89 -8.21 8.94
N ALA A 71 16.89 -8.27 10.26
CA ALA A 71 15.69 -8.07 11.08
C ALA A 71 15.06 -6.67 10.88
N ASP A 72 15.86 -5.65 10.60
CA ASP A 72 15.37 -4.29 10.35
C ASP A 72 14.60 -4.19 9.03
N GLN A 73 15.00 -4.95 8.01
CA GLN A 73 14.28 -5.00 6.73
C GLN A 73 12.89 -5.63 6.91
N TYR A 74 12.83 -6.72 7.68
CA TYR A 74 11.57 -7.37 8.01
C TYR A 74 10.63 -6.45 8.80
N ARG A 75 11.15 -5.75 9.82
CA ARG A 75 10.38 -4.75 10.59
C ARG A 75 9.86 -3.64 9.71
N LEU A 76 10.68 -3.10 8.81
CA LEU A 76 10.26 -2.05 7.87
C LEU A 76 9.16 -2.56 6.93
N ALA A 77 9.28 -3.79 6.40
CA ALA A 77 8.26 -4.42 5.57
C ALA A 77 6.93 -4.57 6.32
N LEU A 78 6.96 -5.00 7.58
CA LEU A 78 5.77 -5.06 8.44
C LEU A 78 5.15 -3.68 8.65
N CYS A 79 5.95 -2.64 8.93
CA CYS A 79 5.45 -1.27 9.08
C CYS A 79 4.77 -0.75 7.81
N VAL A 80 5.32 -1.09 6.63
CA VAL A 80 4.66 -0.78 5.35
C VAL A 80 3.34 -1.52 5.23
N GLY A 81 3.29 -2.81 5.59
CA GLY A 81 2.06 -3.60 5.60
C GLY A 81 0.98 -3.00 6.52
N VAL A 82 1.35 -2.58 7.72
CA VAL A 82 0.44 -1.84 8.63
C VAL A 82 -0.07 -0.56 7.97
N SER A 83 0.79 0.18 7.29
CA SER A 83 0.39 1.40 6.57
C SER A 83 -0.59 1.09 5.44
N ILE A 84 -0.42 -0.04 4.73
CA ILE A 84 -1.35 -0.52 3.69
C ILE A 84 -2.71 -0.79 4.32
N ALA A 85 -2.77 -1.54 5.39
CA ALA A 85 -4.03 -1.84 6.07
C ALA A 85 -4.74 -0.56 6.55
N ALA A 86 -4.00 0.36 7.15
CA ALA A 86 -4.55 1.62 7.64
C ALA A 86 -5.17 2.46 6.51
N TYR A 87 -4.45 2.68 5.41
CA TYR A 87 -5.02 3.48 4.32
C TYR A 87 -6.18 2.76 3.61
N SER A 88 -6.16 1.42 3.50
CA SER A 88 -7.25 0.66 2.87
C SER A 88 -8.58 0.82 3.64
N LEU A 89 -8.53 0.85 4.98
CA LEU A 89 -9.72 1.13 5.78
C LEU A 89 -10.20 2.58 5.63
N VAL A 90 -9.26 3.53 5.58
CA VAL A 90 -9.58 4.95 5.34
C VAL A 90 -10.23 5.11 3.97
N ASP A 91 -9.70 4.45 2.94
CA ASP A 91 -10.26 4.46 1.59
C ASP A 91 -11.69 3.90 1.58
N LYS A 92 -11.92 2.76 2.24
CA LYS A 92 -13.28 2.19 2.38
C LYS A 92 -14.23 3.17 3.05
N GLY A 93 -13.82 3.78 4.15
CA GLY A 93 -14.58 4.82 4.84
C GLY A 93 -14.81 6.08 4.00
N GLY A 94 -13.84 6.45 3.18
CA GLY A 94 -13.93 7.58 2.27
C GLY A 94 -14.92 7.35 1.13
N VAL A 95 -14.79 6.24 0.40
CA VAL A 95 -15.66 5.92 -0.74
C VAL A 95 -17.08 5.52 -0.32
N SER A 96 -17.31 5.17 0.94
CA SER A 96 -18.67 4.97 1.46
C SER A 96 -19.45 6.28 1.66
N ARG A 97 -18.74 7.42 1.72
CA ARG A 97 -19.33 8.75 1.97
C ARG A 97 -19.30 9.68 0.78
N MET A 98 -18.46 9.40 -0.22
CA MET A 98 -18.34 10.22 -1.43
C MET A 98 -18.03 9.36 -2.65
N THR A 99 -18.20 9.93 -3.85
CA THR A 99 -17.90 9.20 -5.09
C THR A 99 -16.41 8.91 -5.22
N PRO A 100 -16.00 7.75 -5.77
CA PRO A 100 -14.59 7.39 -5.96
C PRO A 100 -13.80 8.43 -6.75
N VAL A 101 -14.43 9.07 -7.72
CA VAL A 101 -13.80 10.12 -8.54
C VAL A 101 -13.44 11.35 -7.69
N LEU A 102 -14.35 11.80 -6.84
CA LEU A 102 -14.09 12.94 -5.95
C LEU A 102 -13.03 12.56 -4.90
N TYR A 103 -13.12 11.35 -4.35
CA TYR A 103 -12.17 10.87 -3.36
C TYR A 103 -10.75 10.82 -3.89
N ILE A 104 -10.54 10.20 -5.07
CA ILE A 104 -9.21 10.09 -5.68
C ILE A 104 -8.64 11.48 -6.04
N TRP A 105 -9.49 12.39 -6.53
CA TRP A 105 -9.09 13.74 -6.85
C TRP A 105 -8.58 14.49 -5.60
N LEU A 106 -9.34 14.45 -4.51
CA LEU A 106 -8.95 15.07 -3.24
C LEU A 106 -7.68 14.42 -2.67
N MET A 107 -7.56 13.10 -2.72
CA MET A 107 -6.38 12.38 -2.24
C MET A 107 -5.12 12.81 -3.00
N PHE A 108 -5.17 12.84 -4.33
CA PHE A 108 -4.02 13.27 -5.13
C PHE A 108 -3.73 14.76 -4.97
N LEU A 109 -4.74 15.61 -4.82
CA LEU A 109 -4.56 17.04 -4.54
C LEU A 109 -3.81 17.24 -3.21
N ILE A 110 -4.28 16.59 -2.14
CA ILE A 110 -3.62 16.66 -0.83
C ILE A 110 -2.19 16.11 -0.91
N ALA A 111 -2.00 14.97 -1.56
CA ALA A 111 -0.68 14.39 -1.76
C ALA A 111 0.25 15.35 -2.53
N ALA A 112 -0.23 15.98 -3.59
CA ALA A 112 0.54 16.96 -4.36
C ALA A 112 0.91 18.18 -3.50
N VAL A 113 -0.04 18.75 -2.76
CA VAL A 113 0.21 19.93 -1.89
C VAL A 113 1.23 19.61 -0.81
N VAL A 114 1.17 18.41 -0.20
CA VAL A 114 2.05 18.02 0.91
C VAL A 114 3.43 17.58 0.42
N LEU A 115 3.49 16.77 -0.65
CA LEU A 115 4.75 16.16 -1.10
C LEU A 115 5.57 17.07 -2.01
N THR A 116 4.93 17.86 -2.87
CA THR A 116 5.64 18.71 -3.85
C THR A 116 6.64 19.65 -3.20
N PRO A 117 6.32 20.41 -2.12
CA PRO A 117 7.29 21.30 -1.49
C PRO A 117 8.51 20.56 -0.93
N ALA A 118 8.30 19.39 -0.31
CA ALA A 118 9.37 18.59 0.28
C ALA A 118 10.30 18.04 -0.80
N VAL A 119 9.73 17.47 -1.85
CA VAL A 119 10.48 16.87 -2.97
C VAL A 119 11.20 17.94 -3.79
N MET A 120 10.55 19.08 -4.05
CA MET A 120 11.16 20.20 -4.78
C MET A 120 12.32 20.85 -4.04
N ARG A 121 12.31 20.85 -2.69
CA ARG A 121 13.44 21.37 -1.91
C ARG A 121 14.69 20.49 -2.01
N GLN A 122 14.52 19.18 -2.08
CA GLN A 122 15.63 18.21 -2.03
C GLN A 122 16.16 17.84 -3.43
N HIS A 123 15.29 17.72 -4.44
CA HIS A 123 15.63 17.09 -5.73
C HIS A 123 15.17 17.90 -6.96
N ARG A 124 15.08 19.23 -6.84
CA ARG A 124 14.52 20.08 -7.91
C ARG A 124 15.16 19.88 -9.27
N GLY A 125 16.50 19.79 -9.34
CA GLY A 125 17.23 19.63 -10.59
C GLY A 125 16.98 18.29 -11.27
N GLU A 126 16.99 17.22 -10.49
CA GLU A 126 16.77 15.84 -10.96
C GLU A 126 15.33 15.65 -11.46
N ILE A 127 14.35 16.21 -10.74
CA ILE A 127 12.93 16.12 -11.11
C ILE A 127 12.67 16.82 -12.43
N LEU A 128 13.17 18.04 -12.59
CA LEU A 128 12.96 18.81 -13.82
C LEU A 128 13.62 18.14 -15.02
N ASN A 129 14.83 17.59 -14.86
CA ASN A 129 15.51 16.84 -15.90
C ASN A 129 14.77 15.56 -16.27
N THR A 130 14.36 14.76 -15.26
CA THR A 130 13.60 13.53 -15.47
C THR A 130 12.25 13.82 -16.12
N ALA A 131 11.57 14.87 -15.68
CA ALA A 131 10.29 15.30 -16.25
C ALA A 131 10.43 15.74 -17.72
N ARG A 132 11.57 16.31 -18.10
CA ARG A 132 11.81 16.70 -19.50
C ARG A 132 12.21 15.54 -20.39
N SER A 133 13.04 14.62 -19.91
CA SER A 133 13.56 13.49 -20.70
C SER A 133 12.57 12.34 -20.83
N ASN A 134 11.73 12.10 -19.81
CA ASN A 134 10.85 10.92 -19.74
C ASN A 134 9.37 11.26 -19.68
N ARG A 135 8.91 12.30 -20.36
CA ARG A 135 7.51 12.79 -20.32
C ARG A 135 6.49 11.70 -20.62
N GLY A 136 6.73 10.90 -21.65
CA GLY A 136 5.82 9.82 -22.05
C GLY A 136 5.65 8.75 -20.97
N SER A 137 6.76 8.29 -20.40
CA SER A 137 6.74 7.30 -19.32
C SER A 137 6.04 7.82 -18.05
N ILE A 138 6.30 9.09 -17.69
CA ILE A 138 5.66 9.72 -16.53
C ILE A 138 4.15 9.84 -16.73
N LEU A 139 3.70 10.27 -17.91
CA LEU A 139 2.27 10.33 -18.24
C LEU A 139 1.62 8.96 -18.22
N LEU A 140 2.27 7.95 -18.82
CA LEU A 140 1.76 6.58 -18.85
C LEU A 140 1.60 6.01 -17.44
N ILE A 141 2.64 6.16 -16.60
CA ILE A 141 2.62 5.71 -15.20
C ILE A 141 1.55 6.46 -14.41
N GLY A 142 1.45 7.78 -14.59
CA GLY A 142 0.47 8.61 -13.90
C GLY A 142 -0.96 8.23 -14.24
N ILE A 143 -1.29 8.13 -15.52
CA ILE A 143 -2.63 7.74 -16.00
C ILE A 143 -2.95 6.30 -15.57
N GLY A 144 -2.00 5.38 -15.74
CA GLY A 144 -2.15 3.99 -15.34
C GLY A 144 -2.40 3.84 -13.84
N SER A 145 -1.64 4.56 -13.01
CA SER A 145 -1.79 4.53 -11.55
C SER A 145 -3.14 5.10 -11.10
N ILE A 146 -3.57 6.23 -11.67
CA ILE A 146 -4.87 6.82 -11.38
C ILE A 146 -6.00 5.88 -11.80
N GLY A 147 -5.93 5.31 -13.02
CA GLY A 147 -6.93 4.39 -13.53
C GLY A 147 -7.05 3.13 -12.67
N THR A 148 -5.93 2.49 -12.36
CA THR A 148 -5.90 1.29 -11.51
C THR A 148 -6.46 1.58 -10.12
N TYR A 149 -6.05 2.69 -9.51
CA TYR A 149 -6.52 3.04 -8.18
C TYR A 149 -8.00 3.41 -8.15
N LEU A 150 -8.49 4.08 -9.19
CA LEU A 150 -9.92 4.37 -9.35
C LEU A 150 -10.76 3.09 -9.45
N MET A 151 -10.27 2.08 -10.19
CA MET A 151 -10.94 0.77 -10.26
C MET A 151 -11.01 0.10 -8.88
N ILE A 152 -9.93 0.16 -8.09
CA ILE A 152 -9.91 -0.35 -6.71
C ILE A 152 -10.94 0.40 -5.85
N LEU A 153 -11.02 1.72 -5.94
CA LEU A 153 -11.97 2.52 -5.17
C LEU A 153 -13.44 2.22 -5.54
N ILE A 154 -13.71 1.99 -6.84
CA ILE A 154 -15.04 1.56 -7.30
C ILE A 154 -15.37 0.17 -6.74
N ALA A 155 -14.43 -0.77 -6.79
CA ALA A 155 -14.59 -2.10 -6.23
C ALA A 155 -14.85 -2.05 -4.71
N LEU A 156 -14.17 -1.17 -3.98
CA LEU A 156 -14.39 -0.93 -2.55
C LEU A 156 -15.79 -0.41 -2.22
N GLN A 157 -16.47 0.27 -3.14
CA GLN A 157 -17.88 0.63 -2.96
C GLN A 157 -18.81 -0.58 -3.08
N MET A 158 -18.44 -1.56 -3.91
CA MET A 158 -19.31 -2.68 -4.29
C MET A 158 -19.14 -3.91 -3.40
N ALA A 159 -17.98 -4.06 -2.75
CA ALA A 159 -17.63 -5.26 -2.00
C ALA A 159 -16.87 -4.94 -0.70
N PRO A 160 -16.82 -5.91 0.26
CA PRO A 160 -16.02 -5.82 1.46
C PRO A 160 -14.54 -5.55 1.17
N VAL A 161 -13.89 -4.71 1.99
CA VAL A 161 -12.48 -4.37 1.80
C VAL A 161 -11.56 -5.58 1.98
N SER A 162 -11.95 -6.52 2.84
CA SER A 162 -11.25 -7.77 3.08
C SER A 162 -11.02 -8.61 1.81
N TYR A 163 -11.94 -8.56 0.84
CA TYR A 163 -11.83 -9.29 -0.43
C TYR A 163 -11.17 -8.47 -1.56
N ILE A 164 -11.34 -7.14 -1.55
CA ILE A 164 -10.79 -6.28 -2.61
C ILE A 164 -9.27 -6.10 -2.46
N VAL A 165 -8.76 -6.10 -1.22
CA VAL A 165 -7.33 -5.89 -0.96
C VAL A 165 -6.54 -7.21 -1.06
N ALA A 166 -7.20 -8.37 -0.94
CA ALA A 166 -6.61 -9.68 -1.13
C ALA A 166 -6.31 -9.98 -2.59
#